data_e1d470aab18ea0fc4b48b6b655873c3a
#
_entry.id   e1d470aab18ea0fc4b48b6b655873c3a
#
_cell.length_a   1.000
_cell.length_b   1.000
_cell.length_c   1.000
_cell.angle_alpha   90.00
_cell.angle_beta   90.00
_cell.angle_gamma   90.00
#
_symmetry.space_group_name_H-M   'P 1'
#
loop_
_entity.id
_entity.type
_entity.pdbx_description
1 polymer ?
#
loop_
_entity_poly.entity_id
_entity_poly.type
_entity_poly.pdbx_seq_one_letter_code
_entity_poly.pdbx_strand_id
1 'polypeptide(L)'
;MTNRREFMQNVSTLAVASLLPPNLFAKDKPSRIPIAFSTLGCPAWDWPKILDFAHQHGFSAIELRGLQGNLDLPSNPIFAADRIEQTKKEIRAANLKIANLGSSATLYYEDPAKREKELADARRFIDLAEKLEAPYVRVFGGKAESNKAPVPDEATKKRVVAGLRELGAYAAPHNVTVIIESHDHFTSSATLKDVLEAAGSDHVALLWDAHHTFATSNEEPEFTVKQLGQWIRHTHLKDSVGTGEDRKYVLTGRGTVPVARQIKALQSIGYKGYYCFEWEKMWHPDLEDPEIAIADYARVVGQCLGDAHACGI
;
A
#
# COMPACT_ATOMS: atom_id res chain seq x y z
N MET A 1 -52.32 -74.74 -20.83
CA MET A 1 -50.91 -74.88 -21.21
C MET A 1 -50.54 -73.66 -22.07
N THR A 2 -50.17 -72.59 -21.46
CA THR A 2 -49.87 -71.38 -22.17
C THR A 2 -48.40 -70.95 -21.84
N ASN A 3 -47.73 -70.68 -22.87
CA ASN A 3 -46.31 -70.67 -23.08
C ASN A 3 -45.60 -69.46 -22.38
N ARG A 4 -44.59 -69.74 -21.66
CA ARG A 4 -43.75 -68.85 -20.87
C ARG A 4 -42.69 -68.04 -21.70
N ARG A 5 -43.01 -67.74 -22.97
CA ARG A 5 -41.97 -67.25 -23.88
C ARG A 5 -42.16 -65.83 -24.49
N GLU A 6 -43.14 -65.07 -24.03
CA GLU A 6 -43.39 -63.74 -24.61
C GLU A 6 -43.32 -62.55 -23.68
N PHE A 7 -42.53 -62.64 -22.59
CA PHE A 7 -42.41 -61.52 -21.65
C PHE A 7 -40.95 -61.06 -21.43
N MET A 8 -40.21 -61.11 -22.53
CA MET A 8 -38.83 -60.57 -22.51
C MET A 8 -38.54 -59.73 -23.74
N GLN A 9 -39.27 -58.66 -23.91
CA GLN A 9 -38.89 -57.63 -24.90
C GLN A 9 -39.32 -56.25 -24.34
N ASN A 10 -38.38 -55.34 -24.41
CA ASN A 10 -38.53 -53.90 -24.21
C ASN A 10 -38.52 -53.37 -22.78
N VAL A 11 -37.33 -53.41 -22.16
CA VAL A 11 -36.92 -52.34 -21.25
C VAL A 11 -35.77 -51.61 -21.94
N SER A 12 -36.09 -50.64 -22.78
CA SER A 12 -35.15 -49.66 -23.29
C SER A 12 -34.87 -48.67 -22.16
N THR A 13 -33.70 -48.80 -21.50
CA THR A 13 -33.20 -47.84 -20.54
C THR A 13 -32.80 -46.58 -21.30
N LEU A 14 -33.64 -45.57 -21.29
CA LEU A 14 -33.26 -44.21 -21.63
C LEU A 14 -32.31 -43.70 -20.55
N ALA A 15 -31.01 -43.72 -20.80
CA ALA A 15 -30.02 -42.95 -20.06
C ALA A 15 -30.22 -41.50 -20.45
N VAL A 16 -30.96 -40.74 -19.64
CA VAL A 16 -30.97 -39.29 -19.70
C VAL A 16 -29.65 -38.84 -19.09
N ALA A 17 -28.66 -38.65 -19.95
CA ALA A 17 -27.46 -37.92 -19.58
C ALA A 17 -27.88 -36.47 -19.29
N SER A 18 -27.99 -36.12 -18.02
CA SER A 18 -28.17 -34.75 -17.55
C SER A 18 -26.93 -33.95 -17.94
N LEU A 19 -27.04 -33.21 -19.02
CA LEU A 19 -26.13 -32.13 -19.41
C LEU A 19 -26.31 -30.96 -18.42
N LEU A 20 -25.81 -31.11 -17.19
CA LEU A 20 -25.57 -29.96 -16.33
C LEU A 20 -24.23 -29.32 -16.75
N PRO A 21 -24.21 -28.02 -17.03
CA PRO A 21 -22.96 -27.35 -17.36
C PRO A 21 -21.99 -27.48 -16.18
N PRO A 22 -20.68 -27.75 -16.41
CA PRO A 22 -19.72 -28.05 -15.36
C PRO A 22 -19.29 -26.84 -14.54
N ASN A 23 -20.02 -25.71 -14.54
CA ASN A 23 -19.61 -24.45 -13.92
C ASN A 23 -20.62 -23.87 -12.90
N LEU A 24 -21.53 -24.67 -12.35
CA LEU A 24 -22.50 -24.14 -11.36
C LEU A 24 -21.97 -24.08 -9.91
N PHE A 25 -20.70 -24.42 -9.66
CA PHE A 25 -20.05 -24.35 -8.34
C PHE A 25 -18.64 -23.72 -8.38
N ALA A 26 -18.31 -22.92 -9.38
CA ALA A 26 -17.28 -21.94 -9.15
C ALA A 26 -17.87 -20.93 -8.16
N LYS A 27 -17.77 -21.19 -6.85
CA LYS A 27 -17.87 -20.14 -5.85
C LYS A 27 -16.81 -19.13 -6.25
N ASP A 28 -17.22 -17.99 -6.79
CA ASP A 28 -16.35 -16.83 -6.90
C ASP A 28 -15.70 -16.68 -5.52
N LYS A 29 -14.37 -16.85 -5.49
CA LYS A 29 -13.64 -16.53 -4.26
C LYS A 29 -14.02 -15.09 -3.95
N PRO A 30 -14.54 -14.81 -2.74
CA PRO A 30 -14.94 -13.44 -2.40
C PRO A 30 -13.78 -12.53 -2.81
N SER A 31 -14.05 -11.53 -3.63
CA SER A 31 -13.04 -10.56 -4.05
C SER A 31 -12.45 -9.96 -2.77
N ARG A 32 -11.16 -10.18 -2.54
CA ARG A 32 -10.52 -9.62 -1.35
C ARG A 32 -10.63 -8.10 -1.42
N ILE A 33 -10.92 -7.51 -0.28
CA ILE A 33 -10.97 -6.06 -0.13
C ILE A 33 -9.57 -5.49 -0.39
N PRO A 34 -9.42 -4.41 -1.16
CA PRO A 34 -8.10 -3.86 -1.52
C PRO A 34 -7.44 -3.10 -0.37
N ILE A 35 -7.26 -3.76 0.77
CA ILE A 35 -6.56 -3.23 1.94
C ILE A 35 -5.15 -3.79 2.05
N ALA A 36 -4.25 -2.96 2.55
CA ALA A 36 -2.88 -3.33 2.92
C ALA A 36 -2.54 -2.78 4.29
N PHE A 37 -1.44 -3.24 4.88
CA PHE A 37 -0.79 -2.57 6.01
C PHE A 37 0.71 -2.51 5.80
N SER A 38 1.33 -1.47 6.40
CA SER A 38 2.78 -1.32 6.44
C SER A 38 3.39 -2.13 7.57
N THR A 39 4.48 -2.84 7.30
CA THR A 39 5.24 -3.57 8.32
C THR A 39 5.88 -2.66 9.38
N LEU A 40 5.86 -1.33 9.16
CA LEU A 40 6.19 -0.33 10.18
C LEU A 40 5.35 -0.51 11.44
N GLY A 41 4.11 -0.93 11.27
CA GLY A 41 3.15 -1.13 12.36
C GLY A 41 3.42 -2.37 13.22
N CYS A 42 4.26 -3.29 12.78
CA CYS A 42 4.54 -4.54 13.48
C CYS A 42 6.05 -4.87 13.54
N PRO A 43 6.88 -3.97 14.11
CA PRO A 43 8.33 -4.05 14.00
C PRO A 43 8.96 -5.27 14.67
N ALA A 44 8.25 -5.93 15.58
CA ALA A 44 8.73 -7.14 16.27
C ALA A 44 8.30 -8.45 15.59
N TRP A 45 7.40 -8.38 14.58
CA TRP A 45 6.90 -9.61 13.95
C TRP A 45 7.93 -10.20 12.98
N ASP A 46 8.01 -11.53 12.99
CA ASP A 46 8.75 -12.27 11.98
C ASP A 46 7.93 -12.42 10.68
N TRP A 47 8.59 -12.86 9.64
CA TRP A 47 8.01 -12.97 8.31
C TRP A 47 6.79 -13.92 8.25
N PRO A 48 6.82 -15.14 8.83
CA PRO A 48 5.65 -16.02 8.88
C PRO A 48 4.44 -15.35 9.54
N LYS A 49 4.63 -14.70 10.68
CA LYS A 49 3.55 -14.02 11.42
C LYS A 49 2.91 -12.91 10.60
N ILE A 50 3.73 -12.11 9.88
CA ILE A 50 3.21 -11.05 8.99
C ILE A 50 2.28 -11.64 7.93
N LEU A 51 2.72 -12.70 7.25
CA LEU A 51 1.93 -13.33 6.18
C LEU A 51 0.65 -13.98 6.71
N ASP A 52 0.75 -14.73 7.80
CA ASP A 52 -0.39 -15.42 8.41
C ASP A 52 -1.43 -14.42 8.90
N PHE A 53 -1.00 -13.36 9.58
CA PHE A 53 -1.90 -12.34 10.09
C PHE A 53 -2.59 -11.57 8.95
N ALA A 54 -1.85 -11.17 7.93
CA ALA A 54 -2.42 -10.52 6.75
C ALA A 54 -3.47 -11.42 6.08
N HIS A 55 -3.16 -12.71 5.92
CA HIS A 55 -4.08 -13.67 5.34
C HIS A 55 -5.36 -13.86 6.17
N GLN A 56 -5.22 -14.05 7.48
CA GLN A 56 -6.34 -14.28 8.41
C GLN A 56 -7.30 -13.08 8.48
N HIS A 57 -6.77 -11.85 8.38
CA HIS A 57 -7.57 -10.62 8.45
C HIS A 57 -8.00 -10.08 7.07
N GLY A 58 -7.84 -10.85 5.99
CA GLY A 58 -8.39 -10.53 4.68
C GLY A 58 -7.65 -9.45 3.90
N PHE A 59 -6.42 -9.10 4.30
CA PHE A 59 -5.59 -8.18 3.52
C PHE A 59 -5.28 -8.75 2.13
N SER A 60 -5.20 -7.88 1.14
CA SER A 60 -4.81 -8.23 -0.22
C SER A 60 -3.33 -8.01 -0.49
N ALA A 61 -2.69 -7.15 0.29
CA ALA A 61 -1.28 -6.82 0.13
C ALA A 61 -0.65 -6.39 1.46
N ILE A 62 0.68 -6.33 1.47
CA ILE A 62 1.49 -5.72 2.52
C ILE A 62 2.44 -4.69 1.89
N GLU A 63 2.71 -3.63 2.63
CA GLU A 63 3.80 -2.72 2.34
C GLU A 63 5.00 -3.10 3.20
N LEU A 64 6.17 -3.21 2.58
CA LEU A 64 7.40 -3.49 3.29
C LEU A 64 8.12 -2.17 3.60
N ARG A 65 8.12 -1.76 4.87
CA ARG A 65 8.86 -0.58 5.36
C ARG A 65 10.06 -0.96 6.23
N GLY A 66 10.00 -2.12 6.84
CA GLY A 66 11.05 -2.71 7.65
C GLY A 66 10.65 -4.11 8.10
N LEU A 67 11.61 -4.90 8.51
CA LEU A 67 11.39 -6.24 9.06
C LEU A 67 12.24 -6.42 10.32
N GLN A 68 11.60 -6.82 11.42
CA GLN A 68 12.26 -7.02 12.72
C GLN A 68 13.15 -5.83 13.13
N GLY A 69 12.64 -4.60 12.92
CA GLY A 69 13.35 -3.36 13.23
C GLY A 69 14.40 -2.94 12.21
N ASN A 70 14.73 -3.75 11.21
CA ASN A 70 15.69 -3.42 10.17
C ASN A 70 14.99 -2.77 8.96
N LEU A 71 15.39 -1.53 8.64
CA LEU A 71 14.87 -0.75 7.52
C LEU A 71 15.62 -0.98 6.20
N ASP A 72 16.82 -1.59 6.23
CA ASP A 72 17.59 -1.93 5.03
C ASP A 72 17.10 -3.25 4.43
N LEU A 73 15.91 -3.20 3.82
CA LEU A 73 15.29 -4.37 3.20
C LEU A 73 16.16 -5.05 2.15
N PRO A 74 16.91 -4.33 1.26
CA PRO A 74 17.76 -4.96 0.27
C PRO A 74 18.86 -5.85 0.86
N SER A 75 19.25 -5.61 2.11
CA SER A 75 20.25 -6.44 2.82
C SER A 75 19.62 -7.52 3.71
N ASN A 76 18.28 -7.62 3.74
CA ASN A 76 17.62 -8.61 4.60
C ASN A 76 17.79 -10.03 4.01
N PRO A 77 18.21 -11.03 4.81
CA PRO A 77 18.46 -12.39 4.33
C PRO A 77 17.30 -13.06 3.62
N ILE A 78 16.04 -12.72 3.95
CA ILE A 78 14.88 -13.31 3.25
C ILE A 78 14.75 -12.85 1.79
N PHE A 79 15.44 -11.77 1.40
CA PHE A 79 15.51 -11.25 0.03
C PHE A 79 16.83 -11.54 -0.66
N ALA A 80 17.72 -12.31 -0.04
CA ALA A 80 18.96 -12.76 -0.66
C ALA A 80 18.70 -13.60 -1.93
N ALA A 81 19.64 -13.61 -2.86
CA ALA A 81 19.47 -14.22 -4.18
C ALA A 81 19.07 -15.71 -4.14
N ASP A 82 19.56 -16.46 -3.15
CA ASP A 82 19.23 -17.87 -2.92
C ASP A 82 17.90 -18.10 -2.19
N ARG A 83 17.32 -17.07 -1.61
CA ARG A 83 16.09 -17.14 -0.78
C ARG A 83 14.86 -16.48 -1.42
N ILE A 84 15.05 -15.50 -2.28
CA ILE A 84 13.97 -14.61 -2.76
C ILE A 84 12.85 -15.36 -3.48
N GLU A 85 13.15 -16.40 -4.26
CA GLU A 85 12.12 -17.18 -4.96
C GLU A 85 11.22 -17.96 -3.98
N GLN A 86 11.79 -18.42 -2.86
CA GLN A 86 11.01 -19.03 -1.80
C GLN A 86 10.12 -17.98 -1.10
N THR A 87 10.65 -16.79 -0.82
CA THR A 87 9.88 -15.67 -0.26
C THR A 87 8.70 -15.28 -1.15
N LYS A 88 8.91 -15.23 -2.47
CA LYS A 88 7.81 -15.00 -3.44
C LYS A 88 6.75 -16.10 -3.40
N LYS A 89 7.16 -17.37 -3.26
CA LYS A 89 6.22 -18.50 -3.10
C LYS A 89 5.39 -18.36 -1.82
N GLU A 90 6.00 -17.93 -0.72
CA GLU A 90 5.32 -17.72 0.56
C GLU A 90 4.29 -16.59 0.46
N ILE A 91 4.63 -15.45 -0.16
CA ILE A 91 3.71 -14.35 -0.43
C ILE A 91 2.51 -14.84 -1.26
N ARG A 92 2.76 -15.59 -2.34
CA ARG A 92 1.69 -16.15 -3.20
C ARG A 92 0.84 -17.18 -2.46
N ALA A 93 1.45 -18.04 -1.63
CA ALA A 93 0.73 -19.03 -0.83
C ALA A 93 -0.21 -18.37 0.18
N ALA A 94 0.19 -17.24 0.78
CA ALA A 94 -0.65 -16.41 1.61
C ALA A 94 -1.71 -15.62 0.81
N ASN A 95 -1.70 -15.72 -0.52
CA ASN A 95 -2.55 -14.98 -1.44
C ASN A 95 -2.41 -13.45 -1.26
N LEU A 96 -1.20 -12.99 -1.07
CA LEU A 96 -0.83 -11.59 -0.88
C LEU A 96 -0.02 -11.06 -2.07
N LYS A 97 0.06 -9.72 -2.15
CA LYS A 97 1.00 -9.00 -3.02
C LYS A 97 1.84 -8.06 -2.17
N ILE A 98 2.96 -7.61 -2.72
CA ILE A 98 3.70 -6.47 -2.17
C ILE A 98 3.15 -5.20 -2.82
N ALA A 99 2.61 -4.31 -2.00
CA ALA A 99 2.01 -3.06 -2.49
C ALA A 99 3.06 -2.01 -2.82
N ASN A 100 4.10 -1.92 -1.99
CA ASN A 100 5.13 -0.91 -2.05
C ASN A 100 6.35 -1.34 -1.22
N LEU A 101 7.54 -0.85 -1.57
CA LEU A 101 8.72 -0.87 -0.72
C LEU A 101 9.01 0.55 -0.22
N GLY A 102 8.93 0.77 1.08
CA GLY A 102 9.23 2.05 1.71
C GLY A 102 10.73 2.22 1.97
N SER A 103 11.47 2.91 1.10
CA SER A 103 12.86 3.26 1.37
C SER A 103 12.96 4.43 2.37
N SER A 104 14.15 4.67 2.92
CA SER A 104 14.45 5.88 3.70
C SER A 104 15.09 6.99 2.86
N ALA A 105 15.26 6.76 1.56
CA ALA A 105 15.91 7.68 0.66
C ALA A 105 15.22 9.05 0.62
N THR A 106 16.01 10.11 0.78
CA THR A 106 15.54 11.49 0.91
C THR A 106 16.25 12.38 -0.09
N LEU A 107 15.49 13.15 -0.90
CA LEU A 107 16.02 13.79 -2.11
C LEU A 107 16.46 15.24 -1.97
N TYR A 108 16.27 15.89 -0.81
CA TYR A 108 16.50 17.33 -0.63
C TYR A 108 17.96 17.74 -0.44
N TYR A 109 18.86 16.81 -0.15
CA TYR A 109 20.24 17.14 0.21
C TYR A 109 20.96 17.97 -0.84
N GLU A 110 21.63 19.04 -0.37
CA GLU A 110 22.50 19.87 -1.17
C GLU A 110 23.88 19.25 -1.36
N ASP A 111 24.40 18.60 -0.32
CA ASP A 111 25.69 17.89 -0.35
C ASP A 111 25.68 16.78 -1.37
N PRO A 112 26.59 16.81 -2.39
CA PRO A 112 26.59 15.82 -3.46
C PRO A 112 26.82 14.39 -3.00
N ALA A 113 27.67 14.19 -1.96
CA ALA A 113 27.98 12.84 -1.47
C ALA A 113 26.78 12.24 -0.70
N LYS A 114 26.08 13.04 0.11
CA LYS A 114 24.83 12.62 0.74
C LYS A 114 23.77 12.30 -0.29
N ARG A 115 23.61 13.17 -1.29
CA ARG A 115 22.65 12.99 -2.37
C ARG A 115 22.91 11.68 -3.13
N GLU A 116 24.14 11.42 -3.54
CA GLU A 116 24.48 10.17 -4.24
C GLU A 116 24.22 8.93 -3.38
N LYS A 117 24.51 8.99 -2.07
CA LYS A 117 24.17 7.91 -1.15
C LYS A 117 22.67 7.62 -1.12
N GLU A 118 21.82 8.65 -1.03
CA GLU A 118 20.36 8.49 -1.01
C GLU A 118 19.84 7.92 -2.34
N LEU A 119 20.37 8.40 -3.47
CA LEU A 119 20.02 7.88 -4.79
C LEU A 119 20.46 6.42 -4.97
N ALA A 120 21.68 6.08 -4.53
CA ALA A 120 22.17 4.70 -4.56
C ALA A 120 21.31 3.78 -3.68
N ASP A 121 20.89 4.24 -2.52
CA ASP A 121 20.01 3.46 -1.65
C ASP A 121 18.63 3.24 -2.31
N ALA A 122 18.04 4.29 -2.89
CA ALA A 122 16.78 4.14 -3.62
C ALA A 122 16.89 3.15 -4.79
N ARG A 123 18.00 3.13 -5.54
CA ARG A 123 18.24 2.17 -6.64
C ARG A 123 18.26 0.73 -6.11
N ARG A 124 18.89 0.46 -4.96
CA ARG A 124 18.86 -0.87 -4.31
C ARG A 124 17.44 -1.32 -3.99
N PHE A 125 16.58 -0.40 -3.55
CA PHE A 125 15.16 -0.70 -3.32
C PHE A 125 14.41 -0.95 -4.62
N ILE A 126 14.72 -0.24 -5.71
CA ILE A 126 14.14 -0.47 -7.05
C ILE A 126 14.50 -1.87 -7.55
N ASP A 127 15.78 -2.27 -7.42
CA ASP A 127 16.26 -3.61 -7.80
C ASP A 127 15.56 -4.72 -6.99
N LEU A 128 15.29 -4.46 -5.71
CA LEU A 128 14.53 -5.39 -4.87
C LEU A 128 13.05 -5.42 -5.26
N ALA A 129 12.47 -4.27 -5.59
CA ALA A 129 11.08 -4.16 -6.00
C ALA A 129 10.80 -4.96 -7.28
N GLU A 130 11.69 -4.87 -8.28
CA GLU A 130 11.62 -5.71 -9.48
C GLU A 130 11.59 -7.20 -9.13
N LYS A 131 12.53 -7.66 -8.30
CA LYS A 131 12.63 -9.07 -7.89
C LYS A 131 11.39 -9.56 -7.16
N LEU A 132 10.76 -8.70 -6.33
CA LEU A 132 9.54 -9.00 -5.57
C LEU A 132 8.25 -8.74 -6.35
N GLU A 133 8.34 -8.26 -7.59
CA GLU A 133 7.17 -7.86 -8.39
C GLU A 133 6.35 -6.75 -7.72
N ALA A 134 7.02 -5.92 -6.90
CA ALA A 134 6.42 -4.77 -6.26
C ALA A 134 6.37 -3.58 -7.23
N PRO A 135 5.20 -2.93 -7.41
CA PRO A 135 5.06 -1.89 -8.42
C PRO A 135 5.70 -0.56 -8.03
N TYR A 136 5.95 -0.33 -6.73
CA TYR A 136 6.34 0.97 -6.23
C TYR A 136 7.52 0.92 -5.27
N VAL A 137 8.32 2.00 -5.30
CA VAL A 137 9.33 2.33 -4.28
C VAL A 137 9.09 3.74 -3.79
N ARG A 138 8.86 3.90 -2.49
CA ARG A 138 8.68 5.20 -1.87
C ARG A 138 10.01 5.86 -1.55
N VAL A 139 10.07 7.18 -1.83
CA VAL A 139 11.12 8.09 -1.40
C VAL A 139 10.53 9.31 -0.70
N PHE A 140 11.34 10.04 0.07
CA PHE A 140 10.97 11.30 0.71
C PHE A 140 11.50 12.50 -0.07
N GLY A 141 10.71 13.58 -0.12
CA GLY A 141 11.13 14.86 -0.67
C GLY A 141 12.08 15.60 0.25
N GLY A 142 11.83 15.56 1.55
CA GLY A 142 12.58 16.27 2.57
C GLY A 142 12.63 15.55 3.90
N LYS A 143 13.26 16.17 4.88
CA LYS A 143 13.22 15.75 6.28
C LYS A 143 12.85 16.96 7.13
N ALA A 144 11.76 16.86 7.86
CA ALA A 144 11.42 17.89 8.84
C ALA A 144 12.32 17.75 10.07
N GLU A 145 12.90 18.84 10.50
CA GLU A 145 13.56 18.91 11.81
C GLU A 145 12.55 19.25 12.93
N SER A 146 11.34 19.62 12.57
CA SER A 146 10.24 19.92 13.47
C SER A 146 8.88 19.78 12.78
N ASN A 147 7.80 19.63 13.57
CA ASN A 147 6.41 19.60 13.09
C ASN A 147 5.93 20.92 12.42
N LYS A 148 6.79 21.94 12.34
CA LYS A 148 6.60 23.19 11.59
C LYS A 148 7.50 23.17 10.37
N ALA A 149 7.22 22.28 9.44
CA ALA A 149 7.96 22.22 8.18
C ALA A 149 7.70 23.49 7.36
N PRO A 150 8.68 24.37 7.12
CA PRO A 150 8.50 25.45 6.16
C PRO A 150 8.31 24.87 4.77
N VAL A 151 7.54 25.57 3.92
CA VAL A 151 7.44 25.22 2.50
C VAL A 151 8.86 25.17 1.92
N PRO A 152 9.22 24.12 1.15
CA PRO A 152 10.57 24.01 0.61
C PRO A 152 10.86 25.17 -0.36
N ASP A 153 12.07 25.70 -0.30
CA ASP A 153 12.51 26.71 -1.25
C ASP A 153 12.67 26.15 -2.67
N GLU A 154 12.78 27.03 -3.65
CA GLU A 154 12.90 26.65 -5.07
C GLU A 154 14.16 25.83 -5.36
N ALA A 155 15.26 26.04 -4.64
CA ALA A 155 16.48 25.26 -4.80
C ALA A 155 16.26 23.82 -4.31
N THR A 156 15.58 23.64 -3.19
CA THR A 156 15.19 22.33 -2.65
C THR A 156 14.23 21.61 -3.58
N LYS A 157 13.18 22.29 -4.09
CA LYS A 157 12.26 21.68 -5.07
C LYS A 157 13.02 21.21 -6.33
N LYS A 158 13.92 22.02 -6.88
CA LYS A 158 14.74 21.63 -8.04
C LYS A 158 15.60 20.39 -7.77
N ARG A 159 16.20 20.27 -6.58
CA ARG A 159 16.97 19.07 -6.21
C ARG A 159 16.09 17.82 -6.15
N VAL A 160 14.91 17.93 -5.53
CA VAL A 160 13.94 16.83 -5.46
C VAL A 160 13.47 16.42 -6.85
N VAL A 161 13.10 17.38 -7.70
CA VAL A 161 12.71 17.10 -9.10
C VAL A 161 13.82 16.38 -9.86
N ALA A 162 15.08 16.83 -9.72
CA ALA A 162 16.21 16.17 -10.36
C ALA A 162 16.41 14.75 -9.87
N GLY A 163 16.28 14.49 -8.56
CA GLY A 163 16.36 13.15 -7.97
C GLY A 163 15.23 12.24 -8.45
N LEU A 164 13.99 12.75 -8.50
CA LEU A 164 12.84 11.99 -9.00
C LEU A 164 12.99 11.61 -10.47
N ARG A 165 13.48 12.54 -11.33
CA ARG A 165 13.75 12.25 -12.74
C ARG A 165 14.79 11.15 -12.92
N GLU A 166 15.88 11.24 -12.16
CA GLU A 166 16.98 10.28 -12.19
C GLU A 166 16.51 8.90 -11.76
N LEU A 167 15.80 8.81 -10.62
CA LEU A 167 15.25 7.56 -10.11
C LEU A 167 14.14 7.01 -11.01
N GLY A 168 13.28 7.86 -11.58
CA GLY A 168 12.25 7.44 -12.53
C GLY A 168 12.85 6.85 -13.81
N ALA A 169 13.92 7.47 -14.34
CA ALA A 169 14.64 6.94 -15.50
C ALA A 169 15.32 5.58 -15.17
N TYR A 170 15.88 5.44 -13.95
CA TYR A 170 16.43 4.18 -13.48
C TYR A 170 15.34 3.10 -13.32
N ALA A 171 14.18 3.46 -12.77
CA ALA A 171 13.08 2.52 -12.47
C ALA A 171 12.35 2.02 -13.73
N ALA A 172 12.36 2.80 -14.81
CA ALA A 172 11.62 2.50 -16.05
C ALA A 172 11.92 1.10 -16.63
N PRO A 173 13.18 0.67 -16.86
CA PRO A 173 13.46 -0.67 -17.37
C PRO A 173 13.11 -1.80 -16.39
N HIS A 174 12.96 -1.50 -15.10
CA HIS A 174 12.58 -2.45 -14.04
C HIS A 174 11.06 -2.58 -13.86
N ASN A 175 10.26 -1.84 -14.65
CA ASN A 175 8.80 -1.77 -14.51
C ASN A 175 8.34 -1.36 -13.09
N VAL A 176 9.12 -0.50 -12.43
CA VAL A 176 8.86 0.07 -11.11
C VAL A 176 8.55 1.54 -11.26
N THR A 177 7.70 2.08 -10.42
CA THR A 177 7.43 3.52 -10.32
C THR A 177 7.92 4.03 -8.97
N VAL A 178 8.70 5.11 -9.00
CA VAL A 178 9.13 5.81 -7.79
C VAL A 178 8.00 6.73 -7.33
N ILE A 179 7.60 6.60 -6.08
CA ILE A 179 6.53 7.42 -5.51
C ILE A 179 7.09 8.31 -4.40
N ILE A 180 6.92 9.64 -4.57
CA ILE A 180 7.23 10.57 -3.48
C ILE A 180 6.08 10.56 -2.48
N GLU A 181 6.40 10.53 -1.18
CA GLU A 181 5.38 10.59 -0.14
C GLU A 181 5.02 12.03 0.20
N SER A 182 3.73 12.30 0.44
CA SER A 182 3.26 13.55 1.05
C SER A 182 3.66 13.60 2.52
N HIS A 183 4.89 14.02 2.78
CA HIS A 183 5.55 13.97 4.08
C HIS A 183 6.45 15.20 4.29
N ASP A 184 6.78 15.54 5.54
CA ASP A 184 7.69 16.62 5.90
C ASP A 184 7.33 17.97 5.25
N HIS A 185 8.28 18.55 4.51
CA HIS A 185 8.13 19.81 3.78
C HIS A 185 7.25 19.68 2.52
N PHE A 186 6.95 18.46 2.10
CA PHE A 186 6.21 18.13 0.87
C PHE A 186 4.82 17.59 1.18
N THR A 187 4.07 18.24 2.09
CA THR A 187 2.72 17.82 2.47
C THR A 187 1.62 18.57 1.72
N SER A 188 1.87 19.80 1.24
CA SER A 188 0.82 20.56 0.54
C SER A 188 0.63 20.10 -0.91
N SER A 189 -0.61 20.06 -1.36
CA SER A 189 -0.96 19.72 -2.75
C SER A 189 -0.29 20.65 -3.76
N ALA A 190 -0.15 21.93 -3.45
CA ALA A 190 0.51 22.89 -4.34
C ALA A 190 1.98 22.53 -4.57
N THR A 191 2.73 22.27 -3.48
CA THR A 191 4.15 21.90 -3.56
C THR A 191 4.34 20.56 -4.29
N LEU A 192 3.51 19.55 -3.98
CA LEU A 192 3.61 18.24 -4.61
C LEU A 192 3.25 18.31 -6.10
N LYS A 193 2.24 19.09 -6.47
CA LYS A 193 1.85 19.30 -7.86
C LYS A 193 2.99 19.89 -8.66
N ASP A 194 3.59 21.00 -8.17
CA ASP A 194 4.73 21.64 -8.83
C ASP A 194 5.87 20.64 -9.09
N VAL A 195 6.19 19.82 -8.09
CA VAL A 195 7.28 18.82 -8.17
C VAL A 195 6.95 17.69 -9.13
N LEU A 196 5.74 17.15 -9.09
CA LEU A 196 5.30 16.04 -9.94
C LEU A 196 5.16 16.47 -11.41
N GLU A 197 4.59 17.66 -11.66
CA GLU A 197 4.52 18.25 -13.00
C GLU A 197 5.93 18.50 -13.56
N ALA A 198 6.82 19.08 -12.74
CA ALA A 198 8.20 19.32 -13.15
C ALA A 198 8.98 18.01 -13.35
N ALA A 199 8.73 16.96 -12.58
CA ALA A 199 9.36 15.66 -12.80
C ALA A 199 9.01 15.08 -14.17
N GLY A 200 7.75 15.16 -14.60
CA GLY A 200 7.30 14.88 -15.95
C GLY A 200 7.65 13.46 -16.44
N SER A 201 7.48 12.44 -15.60
CA SER A 201 7.85 11.05 -15.88
C SER A 201 6.72 10.10 -15.53
N ASP A 202 6.44 9.12 -16.39
CA ASP A 202 5.45 8.08 -16.16
C ASP A 202 5.88 7.11 -15.04
N HIS A 203 7.18 7.10 -14.71
CA HIS A 203 7.76 6.31 -13.61
C HIS A 203 8.00 7.13 -12.34
N VAL A 204 7.32 8.29 -12.22
CA VAL A 204 7.26 9.11 -10.99
C VAL A 204 5.80 9.39 -10.66
N ALA A 205 5.42 9.13 -9.41
CA ALA A 205 4.06 9.29 -8.95
C ALA A 205 4.01 9.69 -7.46
N LEU A 206 2.84 9.59 -6.83
CA LEU A 206 2.59 9.99 -5.45
C LEU A 206 2.16 8.81 -4.58
N LEU A 207 2.78 8.71 -3.42
CA LEU A 207 2.19 8.09 -2.24
C LEU A 207 1.46 9.20 -1.47
N TRP A 208 0.15 9.15 -1.47
CA TRP A 208 -0.64 10.07 -0.68
C TRP A 208 -0.79 9.58 0.75
N ASP A 209 0.00 10.12 1.67
CA ASP A 209 -0.34 10.04 3.09
C ASP A 209 -1.44 11.05 3.38
N ALA A 210 -2.66 10.54 3.48
CA ALA A 210 -3.85 11.36 3.61
C ALA A 210 -3.95 12.03 5.00
N HIS A 211 -3.26 11.45 5.99
CA HIS A 211 -3.15 12.06 7.32
C HIS A 211 -2.30 13.33 7.26
N HIS A 212 -1.13 13.30 6.60
CA HIS A 212 -0.22 14.43 6.59
C HIS A 212 -0.78 15.63 5.82
N THR A 213 -1.44 15.42 4.68
CA THR A 213 -2.08 16.53 3.96
C THR A 213 -3.18 17.19 4.79
N PHE A 214 -3.97 16.40 5.50
CA PHE A 214 -5.02 16.91 6.38
C PHE A 214 -4.44 17.58 7.64
N ALA A 215 -3.62 16.86 8.39
CA ALA A 215 -3.21 17.26 9.73
C ALA A 215 -2.06 18.28 9.75
N THR A 216 -1.28 18.38 8.67
CA THR A 216 -0.13 19.29 8.56
C THR A 216 -0.39 20.45 7.60
N SER A 217 -0.97 20.18 6.43
CA SER A 217 -1.28 21.21 5.43
C SER A 217 -2.71 21.75 5.55
N ASN A 218 -3.52 21.18 6.45
CA ASN A 218 -4.92 21.59 6.67
C ASN A 218 -5.76 21.53 5.38
N GLU A 219 -5.53 20.49 4.58
CA GLU A 219 -6.24 20.27 3.31
C GLU A 219 -7.33 19.22 3.47
N GLU A 220 -8.52 19.54 2.98
CA GLU A 220 -9.64 18.61 2.92
C GLU A 220 -9.34 17.50 1.88
N PRO A 221 -9.73 16.23 2.12
CA PRO A 221 -9.43 15.11 1.22
C PRO A 221 -9.85 15.33 -0.23
N GLU A 222 -11.03 15.91 -0.43
CA GLU A 222 -11.59 16.18 -1.76
C GLU A 222 -10.79 17.24 -2.51
N PHE A 223 -10.24 18.22 -1.79
CA PHE A 223 -9.35 19.22 -2.37
C PHE A 223 -8.04 18.58 -2.82
N THR A 224 -7.38 17.80 -1.95
CA THR A 224 -6.14 17.10 -2.28
C THR A 224 -6.30 16.18 -3.47
N VAL A 225 -7.35 15.35 -3.49
CA VAL A 225 -7.61 14.42 -4.60
C VAL A 225 -7.90 15.16 -5.91
N LYS A 226 -8.59 16.30 -5.87
CA LYS A 226 -8.80 17.14 -7.04
C LYS A 226 -7.49 17.68 -7.62
N GLN A 227 -6.49 18.01 -6.79
CA GLN A 227 -5.20 18.52 -7.23
C GLN A 227 -4.24 17.43 -7.71
N LEU A 228 -4.20 16.30 -7.00
CA LEU A 228 -3.13 15.29 -7.10
C LEU A 228 -3.61 13.93 -7.60
N GLY A 229 -4.91 13.70 -7.77
CA GLY A 229 -5.49 12.38 -8.01
C GLY A 229 -4.89 11.62 -9.18
N GLN A 230 -4.47 12.31 -10.25
CA GLN A 230 -3.84 11.70 -11.41
C GLN A 230 -2.50 11.00 -11.10
N TRP A 231 -1.78 11.43 -10.04
CA TRP A 231 -0.50 10.87 -9.63
C TRP A 231 -0.61 9.86 -8.48
N ILE A 232 -1.74 9.79 -7.75
CA ILE A 232 -1.88 8.87 -6.61
C ILE A 232 -1.81 7.42 -7.09
N ARG A 233 -0.80 6.68 -6.58
CA ARG A 233 -0.61 5.25 -6.86
C ARG A 233 -0.66 4.40 -5.61
N HIS A 234 -0.32 4.97 -4.47
CA HIS A 234 -0.38 4.31 -3.16
C HIS A 234 -0.87 5.29 -2.10
N THR A 235 -1.35 4.79 -0.98
CA THR A 235 -1.90 5.63 0.09
C THR A 235 -1.47 5.14 1.45
N HIS A 236 -1.28 6.10 2.38
CA HIS A 236 -1.25 5.82 3.81
C HIS A 236 -2.49 6.41 4.47
N LEU A 237 -3.16 5.58 5.26
CA LEU A 237 -4.31 5.97 6.08
C LEU A 237 -3.98 5.67 7.54
N LYS A 238 -4.25 6.62 8.40
CA LYS A 238 -4.12 6.53 9.86
C LYS A 238 -4.97 7.61 10.51
N ASP A 239 -5.30 7.44 11.78
CA ASP A 239 -6.14 8.35 12.52
C ASP A 239 -5.40 8.91 13.74
N SER A 240 -5.75 10.12 14.16
CA SER A 240 -5.15 10.78 15.31
C SER A 240 -6.10 11.74 15.98
N VAL A 241 -5.79 12.08 17.24
CA VAL A 241 -6.37 13.18 17.99
C VAL A 241 -5.31 14.22 18.32
N GLY A 242 -5.71 15.42 18.64
CA GLY A 242 -4.81 16.55 18.96
C GLY A 242 -4.14 17.14 17.72
N THR A 243 -3.28 18.12 17.94
CA THR A 243 -2.58 18.87 16.89
C THR A 243 -1.13 19.12 17.28
N GLY A 244 -0.25 19.31 16.28
CA GLY A 244 1.15 19.64 16.55
C GLY A 244 1.85 18.58 17.39
N GLU A 245 2.47 19.01 18.50
CA GLU A 245 3.22 18.13 19.41
C GLU A 245 2.32 17.28 20.31
N ASP A 246 1.05 17.69 20.51
CA ASP A 246 0.06 16.93 21.29
C ASP A 246 -0.64 15.87 20.47
N ARG A 247 -0.27 15.69 19.20
CA ARG A 247 -0.87 14.68 18.33
C ARG A 247 -0.59 13.27 18.84
N LYS A 248 -1.65 12.46 18.91
CA LYS A 248 -1.56 11.05 19.28
C LYS A 248 -2.30 10.21 18.23
N TYR A 249 -1.64 9.21 17.70
CA TYR A 249 -2.28 8.24 16.83
C TYR A 249 -3.24 7.37 17.64
N VAL A 250 -4.39 7.08 17.04
CA VAL A 250 -5.45 6.26 17.64
C VAL A 250 -5.98 5.26 16.60
N LEU A 251 -6.73 4.27 17.08
CA LEU A 251 -7.37 3.31 16.19
C LEU A 251 -8.30 4.02 15.20
N THR A 252 -8.41 3.49 14.00
CA THR A 252 -9.14 4.09 12.89
C THR A 252 -10.61 4.35 13.25
N GLY A 253 -11.08 5.57 12.97
CA GLY A 253 -12.43 6.03 13.29
C GLY A 253 -12.62 6.47 14.74
N ARG A 254 -11.56 6.57 15.52
CA ARG A 254 -11.60 7.05 16.92
C ARG A 254 -10.92 8.41 17.10
N GLY A 255 -10.43 8.98 16.02
CA GLY A 255 -9.78 10.27 16.00
C GLY A 255 -10.61 11.36 15.33
N THR A 256 -9.89 12.36 14.83
CA THR A 256 -10.48 13.52 14.16
C THR A 256 -10.12 13.58 12.67
N VAL A 257 -9.30 12.65 12.20
CA VAL A 257 -8.93 12.55 10.78
C VAL A 257 -10.13 11.99 10.00
N PRO A 258 -10.54 12.62 8.90
CA PRO A 258 -11.73 12.21 8.16
C PRO A 258 -11.47 10.99 7.26
N VAL A 259 -11.08 9.85 7.84
CA VAL A 259 -10.66 8.63 7.10
C VAL A 259 -11.74 8.16 6.13
N ALA A 260 -13.02 8.19 6.54
CA ALA A 260 -14.13 7.85 5.65
C ALA A 260 -14.21 8.76 4.41
N ARG A 261 -13.97 10.06 4.59
CA ARG A 261 -13.95 11.02 3.46
C ARG A 261 -12.72 10.83 2.58
N GLN A 262 -11.56 10.47 3.16
CA GLN A 262 -10.36 10.11 2.41
C GLN A 262 -10.64 8.90 1.50
N ILE A 263 -11.29 7.86 2.01
CA ILE A 263 -11.70 6.69 1.24
C ILE A 263 -12.67 7.09 0.10
N LYS A 264 -13.70 7.88 0.42
CA LYS A 264 -14.67 8.35 -0.58
C LYS A 264 -14.02 9.21 -1.67
N ALA A 265 -13.09 10.08 -1.29
CA ALA A 265 -12.34 10.91 -2.24
C ALA A 265 -11.51 10.05 -3.20
N LEU A 266 -10.84 9.01 -2.71
CA LEU A 266 -10.14 8.03 -3.55
C LEU A 266 -11.10 7.25 -4.49
N GLN A 267 -12.24 6.81 -3.96
CA GLN A 267 -13.27 6.15 -4.77
C GLN A 267 -13.80 7.05 -5.90
N SER A 268 -13.95 8.36 -5.63
CA SER A 268 -14.48 9.32 -6.61
C SER A 268 -13.60 9.49 -7.84
N ILE A 269 -12.30 9.22 -7.74
CA ILE A 269 -11.35 9.24 -8.87
C ILE A 269 -11.10 7.85 -9.45
N GLY A 270 -11.84 6.82 -9.00
CA GLY A 270 -11.66 5.45 -9.47
C GLY A 270 -10.34 4.81 -9.05
N TYR A 271 -9.79 5.19 -7.89
CA TYR A 271 -8.54 4.62 -7.35
C TYR A 271 -8.58 3.09 -7.34
N LYS A 272 -7.51 2.46 -7.83
CA LYS A 272 -7.39 0.99 -7.97
C LYS A 272 -6.28 0.38 -7.11
N GLY A 273 -5.56 1.20 -6.36
CA GLY A 273 -4.52 0.74 -5.45
C GLY A 273 -5.08 0.20 -4.13
N TYR A 274 -4.18 -0.01 -3.19
CA TYR A 274 -4.52 -0.50 -1.86
C TYR A 274 -4.72 0.66 -0.88
N TYR A 275 -5.73 0.55 -0.02
CA TYR A 275 -5.92 1.40 1.13
C TYR A 275 -5.00 0.87 2.22
N CYS A 276 -3.85 1.51 2.42
CA CYS A 276 -2.78 1.00 3.26
C CYS A 276 -2.81 1.64 4.64
N PHE A 277 -2.87 0.82 5.67
CA PHE A 277 -2.73 1.24 7.06
C PHE A 277 -1.27 1.46 7.41
N GLU A 278 -0.89 2.67 7.77
CA GLU A 278 0.42 2.96 8.31
C GLU A 278 0.33 3.20 9.82
N TRP A 279 0.48 2.12 10.59
CA TRP A 279 0.56 2.21 12.05
C TRP A 279 2.00 2.46 12.47
N GLU A 280 2.24 3.54 13.18
CA GLU A 280 3.60 4.01 13.47
C GLU A 280 4.22 3.40 14.74
N LYS A 281 3.89 2.13 15.06
CA LYS A 281 4.35 1.42 16.26
C LYS A 281 5.88 1.40 16.41
N MET A 282 6.62 1.40 15.31
CA MET A 282 8.08 1.42 15.32
C MET A 282 8.65 2.71 15.92
N TRP A 283 7.97 3.84 15.67
CA TRP A 283 8.40 5.15 16.16
C TRP A 283 7.73 5.55 17.47
N HIS A 284 6.59 4.95 17.77
CA HIS A 284 5.76 5.21 18.93
C HIS A 284 5.43 3.89 19.64
N PRO A 285 6.37 3.34 20.45
CA PRO A 285 6.20 2.01 21.07
C PRO A 285 5.03 1.90 22.05
N ASP A 286 4.53 3.03 22.53
CA ASP A 286 3.37 3.15 23.44
C ASP A 286 2.01 3.07 22.75
N LEU A 287 1.97 3.06 21.40
CA LEU A 287 0.74 2.85 20.66
C LEU A 287 0.15 1.46 20.90
N GLU A 288 -1.14 1.32 20.61
CA GLU A 288 -1.85 0.04 20.69
C GLU A 288 -1.10 -1.08 19.93
N ASP A 289 -1.20 -2.31 20.46
CA ASP A 289 -0.48 -3.44 19.89
C ASP A 289 -0.91 -3.74 18.42
N PRO A 290 0.03 -4.18 17.58
CA PRO A 290 -0.24 -4.44 16.17
C PRO A 290 -1.41 -5.40 15.93
N GLU A 291 -1.55 -6.43 16.77
CA GLU A 291 -2.64 -7.40 16.69
C GLU A 291 -4.02 -6.76 16.81
N ILE A 292 -4.12 -5.72 17.63
CA ILE A 292 -5.36 -4.96 17.84
C ILE A 292 -5.54 -3.95 16.71
N ALA A 293 -4.53 -3.13 16.45
CA ALA A 293 -4.64 -2.00 15.54
C ALA A 293 -4.84 -2.45 14.08
N ILE A 294 -4.06 -3.43 13.62
CA ILE A 294 -4.13 -3.93 12.23
C ILE A 294 -5.45 -4.70 12.00
N ALA A 295 -5.89 -5.51 12.98
CA ALA A 295 -7.18 -6.21 12.88
C ALA A 295 -8.37 -5.23 12.89
N ASP A 296 -8.33 -4.20 13.75
CA ASP A 296 -9.37 -3.18 13.82
C ASP A 296 -9.46 -2.39 12.51
N TYR A 297 -8.31 -2.00 11.93
CA TYR A 297 -8.26 -1.35 10.62
C TYR A 297 -8.92 -2.21 9.52
N ALA A 298 -8.57 -3.49 9.44
CA ALA A 298 -9.14 -4.39 8.45
C ALA A 298 -10.68 -4.48 8.58
N ARG A 299 -11.18 -4.54 9.81
CA ARG A 299 -12.62 -4.55 10.08
C ARG A 299 -13.29 -3.24 9.68
N VAL A 300 -12.76 -2.09 10.13
CA VAL A 300 -13.36 -0.77 9.95
C VAL A 300 -13.31 -0.35 8.48
N VAL A 301 -12.13 -0.36 7.86
CA VAL A 301 -11.96 0.06 6.46
C VAL A 301 -12.58 -0.97 5.51
N GLY A 302 -12.55 -2.25 5.88
CA GLY A 302 -13.23 -3.31 5.15
C GLY A 302 -14.73 -3.07 5.02
N GLN A 303 -15.38 -2.64 6.10
CA GLN A 303 -16.79 -2.25 6.07
C GLN A 303 -17.03 -1.04 5.16
N CYS A 304 -16.20 0.01 5.26
CA CYS A 304 -16.31 1.19 4.40
C CYS A 304 -16.19 0.87 2.89
N LEU A 305 -15.36 -0.12 2.54
CA LEU A 305 -15.13 -0.51 1.15
C LEU A 305 -16.17 -1.52 0.63
N GLY A 306 -16.77 -2.33 1.51
CA GLY A 306 -17.80 -3.31 1.18
C GLY A 306 -19.20 -2.70 1.05
N ASP A 307 -19.51 -1.69 1.85
CA ASP A 307 -20.78 -0.97 1.81
C ASP A 307 -20.54 0.53 2.05
N ALA A 308 -20.68 1.32 1.01
CA ALA A 308 -20.49 2.78 1.08
C ALA A 308 -21.45 3.48 2.07
N HIS A 309 -22.56 2.84 2.45
CA HIS A 309 -23.51 3.32 3.45
C HIS A 309 -23.18 2.90 4.88
N ALA A 310 -22.34 1.85 5.04
CA ALA A 310 -21.97 1.30 6.34
C ALA A 310 -20.72 1.95 6.96
N CYS A 311 -20.10 2.91 6.27
CA CYS A 311 -18.93 3.64 6.76
C CYS A 311 -19.33 4.58 7.90
N GLY A 312 -19.45 4.05 9.10
CA GLY A 312 -19.85 4.76 10.31
C GLY A 312 -18.72 5.43 11.09
N ILE A 313 -17.65 5.88 10.39
CA ILE A 313 -16.48 6.55 10.98
C ILE A 313 -16.31 7.96 10.46
#